data_02d9d627af837cb554a8931ca40e33ef
#
_entry.id   02d9d627af837cb554a8931ca40e33ef
#
_cell.length_a   1.000
_cell.length_b   1.000
_cell.length_c   1.000
_cell.angle_alpha   90.00
_cell.angle_beta   90.00
_cell.angle_gamma   90.00
#
_symmetry.space_group_name_H-M   'P 1'
#
loop_
_entity.id
_entity.type
_entity.pdbx_description
1 polymer ?
#
loop_
_entity_poly.entity_id
_entity_poly.type
_entity_poly.pdbx_seq_one_letter_code
_entity_poly.pdbx_strand_id
1 'polypeptide(L)'
;MPDLYKLPSVDRLLRSEPFIALIEAFGRKATVDAIRSVLKHIRKELSLSKTTTLDFEENKILSLVSDYLISADKPTLKPVLNLTGTVLHTNLGRSPIALEAIEAMKVVASGTTNLEFNLERGERSDRDVHIEDLICSLTGAEAATVVNNNAAAVMLVLNT
;
A
#
# COMPACT_ATOMS: atom_id res chain seq x y z
N MET A 1 21.18 16.03 34.84
CA MET A 1 20.83 15.30 33.60
C MET A 1 19.36 14.99 33.70
N PRO A 2 18.53 15.31 32.67
CA PRO A 2 17.10 14.99 32.76
C PRO A 2 16.94 13.47 32.86
N ASP A 3 15.96 13.06 33.66
CA ASP A 3 15.64 11.66 34.01
C ASP A 3 15.19 10.83 32.78
N LEU A 4 16.07 10.62 31.84
CA LEU A 4 15.89 9.73 30.69
C LEU A 4 15.66 8.26 31.11
N TYR A 5 15.87 7.98 32.42
CA TYR A 5 15.73 6.65 33.00
C TYR A 5 14.29 6.21 33.29
N LYS A 6 13.29 7.08 33.15
CA LYS A 6 11.87 6.73 33.42
C LYS A 6 11.08 6.17 32.25
N LEU A 7 11.66 6.20 31.03
CA LEU A 7 10.98 5.59 29.90
C LEU A 7 11.10 4.06 29.95
N PRO A 8 9.99 3.33 29.77
CA PRO A 8 10.02 1.88 29.76
C PRO A 8 10.87 1.34 28.59
N SER A 9 11.49 0.17 28.81
CA SER A 9 12.18 -0.51 27.73
C SER A 9 11.20 -1.08 26.71
N VAL A 10 11.63 -1.24 25.46
CA VAL A 10 10.82 -1.88 24.39
C VAL A 10 10.34 -3.26 24.84
N ASP A 11 11.23 -4.07 25.45
CA ASP A 11 10.90 -5.42 25.91
C ASP A 11 9.86 -5.43 27.04
N ARG A 12 9.88 -4.44 27.93
CA ARG A 12 8.85 -4.30 28.96
C ARG A 12 7.49 -4.02 28.34
N LEU A 13 7.41 -3.08 27.40
CA LEU A 13 6.18 -2.73 26.72
C LEU A 13 5.61 -3.91 25.95
N LEU A 14 6.45 -4.67 25.21
CA LEU A 14 6.03 -5.82 24.44
C LEU A 14 5.45 -6.98 25.29
N ARG A 15 5.68 -6.99 26.59
CA ARG A 15 5.14 -8.01 27.52
C ARG A 15 3.84 -7.60 28.16
N SER A 16 3.45 -6.34 28.08
CA SER A 16 2.19 -5.88 28.67
C SER A 16 1.01 -6.22 27.77
N GLU A 17 -0.11 -6.55 28.37
CA GLU A 17 -1.33 -7.03 27.70
C GLU A 17 -1.81 -6.07 26.59
N PRO A 18 -1.85 -4.73 26.77
CA PRO A 18 -2.27 -3.84 25.71
C PRO A 18 -1.39 -3.86 24.45
N PHE A 19 -0.08 -4.08 24.61
CA PHE A 19 0.84 -4.18 23.46
C PHE A 19 0.81 -5.54 22.80
N ILE A 20 0.43 -6.61 23.52
CA ILE A 20 0.16 -7.91 22.91
C ILE A 20 -1.00 -7.80 21.91
N ALA A 21 -2.07 -7.09 22.26
CA ALA A 21 -3.18 -6.84 21.33
C ALA A 21 -2.73 -6.07 20.07
N LEU A 22 -1.82 -5.10 20.19
CA LEU A 22 -1.24 -4.42 19.03
C LEU A 22 -0.38 -5.37 18.16
N ILE A 23 0.35 -6.30 18.79
CA ILE A 23 1.12 -7.31 18.06
C ILE A 23 0.19 -8.23 17.26
N GLU A 24 -0.94 -8.64 17.83
CA GLU A 24 -1.94 -9.47 17.15
C GLU A 24 -2.57 -8.73 15.96
N ALA A 25 -2.88 -7.44 16.12
CA ALA A 25 -3.53 -6.64 15.09
C ALA A 25 -2.59 -6.21 13.95
N PHE A 26 -1.36 -5.78 14.26
CA PHE A 26 -0.44 -5.15 13.30
C PHE A 26 0.84 -5.95 13.03
N GLY A 27 1.04 -7.05 13.75
CA GLY A 27 2.25 -7.86 13.69
C GLY A 27 3.40 -7.34 14.56
N ARG A 28 4.24 -8.29 15.02
CA ARG A 28 5.34 -8.01 15.96
C ARG A 28 6.34 -6.97 15.44
N LYS A 29 6.74 -7.09 14.16
CA LYS A 29 7.74 -6.20 13.56
C LYS A 29 7.25 -4.75 13.55
N ALA A 30 6.06 -4.51 13.02
CA ALA A 30 5.47 -3.17 12.95
C ALA A 30 5.33 -2.54 14.34
N THR A 31 4.85 -3.31 15.33
CA THR A 31 4.69 -2.85 16.71
C THR A 31 6.03 -2.49 17.36
N VAL A 32 7.09 -3.29 17.17
CA VAL A 32 8.44 -2.99 17.67
C VAL A 32 8.99 -1.71 17.05
N ASP A 33 8.85 -1.54 15.74
CA ASP A 33 9.35 -0.38 15.03
C ASP A 33 8.58 0.90 15.43
N ALA A 34 7.26 0.79 15.64
CA ALA A 34 6.43 1.87 16.15
C ALA A 34 6.84 2.29 17.58
N ILE A 35 7.02 1.34 18.50
CA ILE A 35 7.48 1.61 19.87
C ILE A 35 8.83 2.33 19.84
N ARG A 36 9.79 1.85 19.05
CA ARG A 36 11.11 2.48 18.91
C ARG A 36 11.02 3.91 18.39
N SER A 37 10.19 4.14 17.39
CA SER A 37 9.95 5.45 16.79
C SER A 37 9.36 6.42 17.79
N VAL A 38 8.30 6.02 18.49
CA VAL A 38 7.63 6.83 19.53
C VAL A 38 8.59 7.14 20.68
N LEU A 39 9.30 6.15 21.23
CA LEU A 39 10.26 6.37 22.30
C LEU A 39 11.42 7.28 21.86
N LYS A 40 11.86 7.19 20.62
CA LYS A 40 12.87 8.10 20.05
C LYS A 40 12.36 9.53 19.97
N HIS A 41 11.10 9.71 19.55
CA HIS A 41 10.45 11.03 19.49
C HIS A 41 10.33 11.64 20.88
N ILE A 42 9.82 10.89 21.84
CA ILE A 42 9.70 11.31 23.24
C ILE A 42 11.08 11.72 23.83
N ARG A 43 12.14 10.93 23.59
CA ARG A 43 13.49 11.29 24.05
C ARG A 43 13.98 12.60 23.42
N LYS A 44 13.69 12.83 22.17
CA LYS A 44 14.04 14.07 21.47
C LYS A 44 13.30 15.27 22.07
N GLU A 45 12.02 15.15 22.33
CA GLU A 45 11.23 16.21 22.98
C GLU A 45 11.72 16.50 24.40
N LEU A 46 12.00 15.48 25.18
CA LEU A 46 12.58 15.64 26.54
C LEU A 46 13.95 16.33 26.52
N SER A 47 14.76 16.09 25.49
CA SER A 47 16.07 16.74 25.37
C SER A 47 15.97 18.21 24.98
N LEU A 48 14.89 18.62 24.34
CA LEU A 48 14.64 20.00 23.91
C LEU A 48 13.86 20.81 24.94
N SER A 49 12.98 20.17 25.72
CA SER A 49 12.20 20.83 26.77
C SER A 49 12.99 20.84 28.09
N LYS A 50 13.15 22.04 28.69
CA LYS A 50 13.74 22.21 30.01
C LYS A 50 12.83 21.72 31.15
N THR A 51 11.73 21.04 30.83
CA THR A 51 10.72 20.60 31.79
C THR A 51 11.10 19.23 32.36
N THR A 52 11.35 19.20 33.66
CA THR A 52 11.98 18.08 34.38
C THR A 52 11.02 16.96 34.81
N THR A 53 9.72 17.05 34.54
CA THR A 53 8.72 16.08 35.02
C THR A 53 7.63 15.83 33.99
N LEU A 54 7.91 14.95 33.03
CA LEU A 54 6.86 14.28 32.28
C LEU A 54 6.91 12.81 32.68
N ASP A 55 6.02 12.41 33.59
CA ASP A 55 5.74 11.01 33.86
C ASP A 55 5.00 10.47 32.65
N PHE A 56 5.71 9.74 31.79
CA PHE A 56 5.08 9.08 30.65
C PHE A 56 4.43 7.80 31.15
N GLU A 57 3.16 7.91 31.52
CA GLU A 57 2.31 6.75 31.79
C GLU A 57 2.29 5.82 30.58
N GLU A 58 2.33 4.53 30.83
CA GLU A 58 2.30 3.49 29.81
C GLU A 58 1.12 3.65 28.84
N ASN A 59 -0.03 4.11 29.35
CA ASN A 59 -1.22 4.41 28.57
C ASN A 59 -1.00 5.50 27.50
N LYS A 60 -0.20 6.52 27.81
CA LYS A 60 0.13 7.56 26.84
C LYS A 60 1.05 7.04 25.74
N ILE A 61 2.01 6.20 26.10
CA ILE A 61 2.88 5.54 25.11
C ILE A 61 2.05 4.61 24.23
N LEU A 62 1.13 3.84 24.81
CA LEU A 62 0.20 2.98 24.11
C LEU A 62 -0.62 3.75 23.06
N SER A 63 -1.23 4.87 23.47
CA SER A 63 -1.99 5.73 22.55
C SER A 63 -1.14 6.21 21.39
N LEU A 64 0.06 6.75 21.65
CA LEU A 64 0.97 7.23 20.61
C LEU A 64 1.42 6.11 19.64
N VAL A 65 1.69 4.91 20.17
CA VAL A 65 2.05 3.74 19.35
C VAL A 65 0.87 3.28 18.50
N SER A 66 -0.33 3.23 19.09
CA SER A 66 -1.56 2.88 18.37
C SER A 66 -1.84 3.88 17.23
N ASP A 67 -1.78 5.18 17.52
CA ASP A 67 -1.98 6.24 16.52
C ASP A 67 -0.95 6.17 15.39
N TYR A 68 0.31 5.88 15.74
CA TYR A 68 1.38 5.68 14.76
C TYR A 68 1.07 4.49 13.84
N LEU A 69 0.69 3.33 14.40
CA LEU A 69 0.36 2.12 13.64
C LEU A 69 -0.86 2.33 12.74
N ILE A 70 -1.93 2.90 13.30
CA ILE A 70 -3.15 3.21 12.53
C ILE A 70 -2.84 4.19 11.39
N SER A 71 -1.99 5.20 11.65
CA SER A 71 -1.59 6.16 10.62
C SER A 71 -0.73 5.55 9.53
N ALA A 72 0.17 4.63 9.90
CA ALA A 72 1.06 3.93 8.96
C ALA A 72 0.30 2.91 8.08
N ASP A 73 -0.78 2.33 8.59
CA ASP A 73 -1.62 1.38 7.87
C ASP A 73 -2.64 2.04 6.93
N LYS A 74 -2.87 3.34 7.07
CA LYS A 74 -3.82 4.06 6.21
C LYS A 74 -3.30 4.16 4.78
N PRO A 75 -4.13 3.83 3.78
CA PRO A 75 -3.80 4.06 2.38
C PRO A 75 -3.42 5.52 2.12
N THR A 76 -2.32 5.72 1.41
CA THR A 76 -1.89 7.07 0.99
C THR A 76 -2.70 7.61 -0.17
N LEU A 77 -3.20 6.72 -1.06
CA LEU A 77 -4.13 7.09 -2.12
C LEU A 77 -5.53 7.31 -1.55
N LYS A 78 -6.11 8.46 -1.87
CA LYS A 78 -7.45 8.85 -1.40
C LYS A 78 -8.30 9.32 -2.56
N PRO A 79 -9.60 9.04 -2.55
CA PRO A 79 -10.53 9.66 -3.49
C PRO A 79 -10.50 11.18 -3.33
N VAL A 80 -10.48 11.89 -4.44
CA VAL A 80 -10.51 13.34 -4.48
C VAL A 80 -11.52 13.83 -5.52
N LEU A 81 -12.03 15.04 -5.34
CA LEU A 81 -12.87 15.70 -6.34
C LEU A 81 -11.96 16.46 -7.32
N ASN A 82 -12.14 16.20 -8.62
CA ASN A 82 -11.43 16.94 -9.66
C ASN A 82 -12.13 18.28 -9.93
N LEU A 83 -11.59 19.36 -9.37
CA LEU A 83 -12.06 20.73 -9.57
C LEU A 83 -11.10 21.54 -10.45
N THR A 84 -10.26 20.90 -11.25
CA THR A 84 -9.23 21.58 -12.05
C THR A 84 -9.75 22.19 -13.34
N GLY A 85 -11.01 21.92 -13.73
CA GLY A 85 -11.57 22.34 -15.01
C GLY A 85 -11.18 21.47 -16.21
N THR A 86 -10.36 20.45 -16.01
CA THR A 86 -10.01 19.45 -17.03
C THR A 86 -10.64 18.11 -16.70
N VAL A 87 -11.16 17.41 -17.72
CA VAL A 87 -11.78 16.08 -17.51
C VAL A 87 -10.74 15.04 -17.11
N LEU A 88 -9.58 15.04 -17.78
CA LEU A 88 -8.47 14.13 -17.51
C LEU A 88 -7.28 14.91 -16.97
N HIS A 89 -6.90 14.64 -15.74
CA HIS A 89 -5.75 15.26 -15.11
C HIS A 89 -4.70 14.22 -14.75
N THR A 90 -3.47 14.40 -15.23
CA THR A 90 -2.37 13.41 -15.09
C THR A 90 -2.04 13.10 -13.63
N ASN A 91 -2.09 14.11 -12.75
CA ASN A 91 -1.78 13.98 -11.32
C ASN A 91 -2.95 13.41 -10.50
N LEU A 92 -4.14 13.29 -11.08
CA LEU A 92 -5.36 12.81 -10.42
C LEU A 92 -5.81 11.42 -10.93
N GLY A 93 -4.86 10.62 -11.42
CA GLY A 93 -5.12 9.24 -11.84
C GLY A 93 -5.65 9.08 -13.27
N ARG A 94 -5.72 10.17 -14.05
CA ARG A 94 -6.24 10.19 -15.43
C ARG A 94 -7.70 9.77 -15.52
N SER A 95 -8.03 8.82 -16.41
CA SER A 95 -9.40 8.34 -16.63
C SER A 95 -9.81 7.34 -15.57
N PRO A 96 -10.99 7.49 -14.95
CA PRO A 96 -11.60 6.42 -14.16
C PRO A 96 -11.86 5.18 -15.03
N ILE A 97 -11.81 4.03 -14.40
CA ILE A 97 -12.14 2.74 -15.03
C ILE A 97 -13.65 2.52 -14.90
N ALA A 98 -14.29 1.95 -15.92
CA ALA A 98 -15.71 1.60 -15.88
C ALA A 98 -16.00 0.60 -14.72
N LEU A 99 -17.17 0.74 -14.09
CA LEU A 99 -17.52 -0.12 -12.94
C LEU A 99 -17.53 -1.60 -13.31
N GLU A 100 -18.00 -1.94 -14.49
CA GLU A 100 -18.03 -3.31 -15.01
C GLU A 100 -16.62 -3.89 -15.11
N ALA A 101 -15.65 -3.08 -15.54
CA ALA A 101 -14.25 -3.49 -15.64
C ALA A 101 -13.62 -3.66 -14.24
N ILE A 102 -13.98 -2.82 -13.27
CA ILE A 102 -13.54 -2.94 -11.87
C ILE A 102 -14.04 -4.25 -11.27
N GLU A 103 -15.33 -4.58 -11.45
CA GLU A 103 -15.91 -5.83 -10.95
C GLU A 103 -15.29 -7.06 -11.64
N ALA A 104 -15.05 -7.01 -12.94
CA ALA A 104 -14.36 -8.08 -13.67
C ALA A 104 -12.92 -8.29 -13.13
N MET A 105 -12.17 -7.20 -12.93
CA MET A 105 -10.82 -7.28 -12.34
C MET A 105 -10.85 -7.88 -10.93
N LYS A 106 -11.83 -7.52 -10.10
CA LYS A 106 -11.97 -8.05 -8.75
C LYS A 106 -12.20 -9.56 -8.75
N VAL A 107 -13.05 -10.07 -9.65
CA VAL A 107 -13.29 -11.51 -9.80
C VAL A 107 -12.01 -12.23 -10.18
N VAL A 108 -11.31 -11.75 -11.20
CA VAL A 108 -10.06 -12.35 -11.69
C VAL A 108 -8.93 -12.27 -10.65
N ALA A 109 -8.80 -11.15 -9.94
CA ALA A 109 -7.76 -10.95 -8.95
C ALA A 109 -7.99 -11.73 -7.63
N SER A 110 -9.19 -12.22 -7.38
CA SER A 110 -9.53 -12.93 -6.14
C SER A 110 -9.15 -14.41 -6.13
N GLY A 111 -8.69 -14.97 -7.27
CA GLY A 111 -8.36 -16.39 -7.38
C GLY A 111 -7.34 -16.68 -8.47
N THR A 112 -7.12 -17.98 -8.71
CA THR A 112 -6.31 -18.46 -9.82
C THR A 112 -7.10 -18.35 -11.13
N THR A 113 -6.41 -18.00 -12.21
CA THR A 113 -7.01 -17.79 -13.53
C THR A 113 -6.24 -18.51 -14.62
N ASN A 114 -6.85 -18.67 -15.78
CA ASN A 114 -6.25 -19.27 -16.97
C ASN A 114 -5.42 -18.27 -17.80
N LEU A 115 -4.74 -17.31 -17.16
CA LEU A 115 -4.03 -16.21 -17.85
C LEU A 115 -3.10 -16.67 -18.98
N GLU A 116 -2.41 -17.79 -18.80
CA GLU A 116 -1.51 -18.39 -19.80
C GLU A 116 -1.83 -19.88 -20.02
N PHE A 117 -3.12 -20.25 -19.95
CA PHE A 117 -3.54 -21.64 -20.09
C PHE A 117 -4.83 -21.77 -20.89
N ASN A 118 -4.80 -22.58 -21.92
CA ASN A 118 -5.98 -22.92 -22.71
C ASN A 118 -6.73 -24.07 -22.02
N LEU A 119 -7.92 -23.78 -21.49
CA LEU A 119 -8.74 -24.75 -20.76
C LEU A 119 -9.32 -25.85 -21.67
N GLU A 120 -9.58 -25.56 -22.97
CA GLU A 120 -10.15 -26.51 -23.88
C GLU A 120 -9.13 -27.55 -24.37
N ARG A 121 -7.88 -27.08 -24.61
CA ARG A 121 -6.79 -27.93 -25.08
C ARG A 121 -5.96 -28.54 -23.98
N GLY A 122 -6.05 -28.00 -22.75
CA GLY A 122 -5.27 -28.46 -21.61
C GLY A 122 -3.76 -28.13 -21.72
N GLU A 123 -3.41 -27.07 -22.44
CA GLU A 123 -2.02 -26.69 -22.73
C GLU A 123 -1.73 -25.21 -22.41
N ARG A 124 -0.44 -24.87 -22.31
CA ARG A 124 0.00 -23.49 -22.18
C ARG A 124 -0.40 -22.68 -23.42
N SER A 125 -0.91 -21.47 -23.17
CA SER A 125 -1.23 -20.47 -24.19
C SER A 125 -0.54 -19.14 -23.90
N ASP A 126 -0.60 -18.24 -24.87
CA ASP A 126 -0.14 -16.86 -24.68
C ASP A 126 -1.27 -16.04 -24.02
N ARG A 127 -0.89 -15.04 -23.23
CA ARG A 127 -1.86 -14.13 -22.57
C ARG A 127 -2.59 -13.22 -23.55
N ASP A 128 -1.98 -12.94 -24.72
CA ASP A 128 -2.55 -12.06 -25.72
C ASP A 128 -3.84 -12.61 -26.32
N VAL A 129 -4.05 -13.94 -26.31
CA VAL A 129 -5.28 -14.59 -26.79
C VAL A 129 -6.56 -14.08 -26.11
N HIS A 130 -6.46 -13.51 -24.91
CA HIS A 130 -7.61 -12.97 -24.19
C HIS A 130 -8.08 -11.60 -24.69
N ILE A 131 -7.25 -10.89 -25.46
CA ILE A 131 -7.49 -9.49 -25.81
C ILE A 131 -7.24 -9.17 -27.30
N GLU A 132 -6.44 -9.98 -27.99
CA GLU A 132 -6.02 -9.72 -29.35
C GLU A 132 -7.22 -9.54 -30.32
N ASP A 133 -8.15 -10.50 -30.37
CA ASP A 133 -9.34 -10.41 -31.18
C ASP A 133 -10.18 -9.18 -30.93
N LEU A 134 -10.31 -8.80 -29.65
CA LEU A 134 -11.06 -7.61 -29.25
C LEU A 134 -10.38 -6.32 -29.72
N ILE A 135 -9.07 -6.22 -29.57
CA ILE A 135 -8.32 -5.05 -30.03
C ILE A 135 -8.34 -4.96 -31.56
N CYS A 136 -8.13 -6.07 -32.25
CA CYS A 136 -8.21 -6.13 -33.71
C CYS A 136 -9.58 -5.70 -34.21
N SER A 137 -10.66 -6.18 -33.57
CA SER A 137 -12.05 -5.81 -33.94
C SER A 137 -12.32 -4.32 -33.74
N LEU A 138 -11.75 -3.69 -32.66
CA LEU A 138 -11.96 -2.29 -32.36
C LEU A 138 -11.12 -1.34 -33.22
N THR A 139 -9.92 -1.76 -33.61
CA THR A 139 -8.95 -0.91 -34.31
C THR A 139 -8.82 -1.16 -35.78
N GLY A 140 -9.23 -2.33 -36.27
CA GLY A 140 -8.99 -2.80 -37.64
C GLY A 140 -7.55 -3.30 -37.85
N ALA A 141 -6.75 -3.50 -36.81
CA ALA A 141 -5.40 -4.05 -36.92
C ALA A 141 -5.43 -5.54 -37.28
N GLU A 142 -4.39 -6.03 -37.94
CA GLU A 142 -4.24 -7.45 -38.31
C GLU A 142 -3.82 -8.34 -37.15
N ALA A 143 -3.07 -7.77 -36.19
CA ALA A 143 -2.62 -8.41 -34.94
C ALA A 143 -2.45 -7.38 -33.84
N ALA A 144 -2.48 -7.83 -32.59
CA ALA A 144 -2.30 -6.96 -31.44
C ALA A 144 -1.59 -7.68 -30.30
N THR A 145 -0.72 -6.95 -29.59
CA THR A 145 -0.11 -7.37 -28.33
C THR A 145 -0.18 -6.25 -27.32
N VAL A 146 -0.20 -6.59 -26.04
CA VAL A 146 -0.25 -5.62 -24.95
C VAL A 146 1.00 -5.71 -24.07
N VAL A 147 1.63 -4.56 -23.88
CA VAL A 147 2.77 -4.39 -23.01
C VAL A 147 2.42 -3.48 -21.82
N ASN A 148 3.19 -3.54 -20.75
CA ASN A 148 2.88 -2.89 -19.48
C ASN A 148 2.92 -1.35 -19.49
N ASN A 149 3.56 -0.74 -20.49
CA ASN A 149 3.60 0.72 -20.62
C ASN A 149 4.00 1.15 -22.06
N ASN A 150 3.77 2.43 -22.36
CA ASN A 150 4.09 3.00 -23.66
C ASN A 150 5.58 2.95 -24.01
N ALA A 151 6.48 3.10 -23.04
CA ALA A 151 7.92 3.01 -23.32
C ALA A 151 8.32 1.63 -23.83
N ALA A 152 7.75 0.56 -23.25
CA ALA A 152 7.94 -0.80 -23.72
C ALA A 152 7.36 -1.01 -25.13
N ALA A 153 6.18 -0.43 -25.44
CA ALA A 153 5.60 -0.46 -26.76
C ALA A 153 6.51 0.20 -27.81
N VAL A 154 7.00 1.39 -27.53
CA VAL A 154 7.93 2.12 -28.42
C VAL A 154 9.23 1.32 -28.61
N MET A 155 9.81 0.78 -27.54
CA MET A 155 11.01 -0.07 -27.65
C MET A 155 10.77 -1.32 -28.49
N LEU A 156 9.62 -1.97 -28.35
CA LEU A 156 9.27 -3.13 -29.14
C LEU A 156 9.22 -2.79 -30.64
N VAL A 157 8.52 -1.70 -30.98
CA VAL A 157 8.39 -1.24 -32.39
C VAL A 157 9.75 -0.82 -33.00
N LEU A 158 10.64 -0.21 -32.22
CA LEU A 158 11.95 0.22 -32.71
C LEU A 158 12.97 -0.91 -32.81
N ASN A 159 12.73 -2.04 -32.16
CA ASN A 159 13.63 -3.18 -32.13
C ASN A 159 13.23 -4.30 -33.11
N THR A 160 12.12 -4.15 -33.81
CA THR A 160 11.68 -5.02 -34.93
C THR A 160 12.13 -4.44 -36.24
#